data_4b0c90fba570ecd64ea21b799a1f6c8e
#
_entry.id   4b0c90fba570ecd64ea21b799a1f6c8e
#
_cell.length_a   1.000
_cell.length_b   1.000
_cell.length_c   1.000
_cell.angle_alpha   90.00
_cell.angle_beta   90.00
_cell.angle_gamma   90.00
#
_symmetry.space_group_name_H-M   'P 1'
#
loop_
_entity.id
_entity.type
_entity.pdbx_description
1 polymer ?
#
loop_
_entity_poly.entity_id
_entity_poly.type
_entity_poly.pdbx_seq_one_letter_code
_entity_poly.pdbx_strand_id
1 'polypeptide(L)'
;QHAIGGGIGLFVAYVGMLNVGLIKFTPGDPKAAAKGGAVAATPGLANFNDKVLWVFLIGLVLAIVFTVMKVKGGMLLAIAITTVIGIPFGVTTWSNSQSISETFSQLPQTFGAIFSAEGFPALFSDPTKLPLVIVTIFAFSMSDTFDTLGTFIGTGRRTGIFSAEDE
;
A
#
# COMPACT_ATOMS: atom_id res chain seq x y z
N GLN A 1 -13.46 -8.04 -16.85
CA GLN A 1 -12.10 -7.48 -16.97
C GLN A 1 -12.06 -5.99 -16.56
N HIS A 2 -12.96 -5.11 -17.04
CA HIS A 2 -13.00 -3.70 -16.63
C HIS A 2 -13.22 -3.50 -15.14
N ALA A 3 -14.00 -4.36 -14.50
CA ALA A 3 -14.27 -4.30 -13.06
C ALA A 3 -13.01 -4.57 -12.22
N ILE A 4 -12.11 -5.46 -12.68
CA ILE A 4 -10.87 -5.79 -11.98
C ILE A 4 -9.93 -4.58 -11.98
N GLY A 5 -9.72 -3.95 -13.15
CA GLY A 5 -8.90 -2.73 -13.24
C GLY A 5 -9.45 -1.56 -12.42
N GLY A 6 -10.78 -1.37 -12.43
CA GLY A 6 -11.45 -0.37 -11.60
C GLY A 6 -11.31 -0.68 -10.11
N GLY A 7 -11.46 -1.94 -9.72
CA GLY A 7 -11.31 -2.39 -8.34
C GLY A 7 -9.91 -2.14 -7.79
N ILE A 8 -8.87 -2.44 -8.58
CA ILE A 8 -7.47 -2.17 -8.20
C ILE A 8 -7.22 -0.67 -8.05
N GLY A 9 -7.71 0.15 -8.99
CA GLY A 9 -7.58 1.60 -8.88
C GLY A 9 -8.20 2.15 -7.59
N LEU A 10 -9.38 1.67 -7.23
CA LEU A 10 -10.04 2.04 -5.97
C LEU A 10 -9.28 1.53 -4.74
N PHE A 11 -8.73 0.32 -4.80
CA PHE A 11 -7.92 -0.24 -3.71
C PHE A 11 -6.64 0.57 -3.48
N VAL A 12 -5.91 0.90 -4.54
CA VAL A 12 -4.70 1.73 -4.45
C VAL A 12 -5.03 3.13 -3.90
N ALA A 13 -6.13 3.73 -4.36
CA ALA A 13 -6.61 5.01 -3.83
C ALA A 13 -6.95 4.91 -2.34
N TYR A 14 -7.62 3.85 -1.92
CA TYR A 14 -7.95 3.59 -0.52
C TYR A 14 -6.69 3.44 0.35
N VAL A 15 -5.70 2.65 -0.10
CA VAL A 15 -4.42 2.50 0.60
C VAL A 15 -3.67 3.83 0.67
N GLY A 16 -3.71 4.63 -0.40
CA GLY A 16 -3.14 5.98 -0.40
C GLY A 16 -3.80 6.89 0.65
N MET A 17 -5.12 6.87 0.74
CA MET A 17 -5.88 7.64 1.75
C MET A 17 -5.59 7.18 3.18
N LEU A 18 -5.37 5.88 3.40
CA LEU A 18 -4.97 5.34 4.69
C LEU A 18 -3.56 5.82 5.10
N ASN A 19 -2.60 5.74 4.18
CA ASN A 19 -1.21 6.10 4.45
C ASN A 19 -1.05 7.59 4.78
N VAL A 20 -1.83 8.45 4.17
CA VAL A 20 -1.85 9.89 4.44
C VAL A 20 -2.65 10.21 5.72
N GLY A 21 -3.41 9.24 6.23
CA GLY A 21 -4.26 9.43 7.39
C GLY A 21 -5.55 10.21 7.10
N LEU A 22 -5.98 10.29 5.83
CA LEU A 22 -7.27 10.85 5.45
C LEU A 22 -8.40 9.96 6.00
N ILE A 23 -8.20 8.66 5.97
CA ILE A 23 -9.05 7.68 6.63
C ILE A 23 -8.23 7.12 7.79
N LYS A 24 -8.75 7.25 9.00
CA LYS A 24 -8.15 6.68 10.22
C LYS A 24 -9.09 5.65 10.79
N PHE A 25 -8.55 4.51 11.18
CA PHE A 25 -9.31 3.53 11.95
C PHE A 25 -9.09 3.77 13.44
N THR A 26 -10.17 4.09 14.14
CA THR A 26 -10.13 4.15 15.60
C THR A 26 -10.18 2.71 16.12
N PRO A 27 -9.21 2.26 16.92
CA PRO A 27 -9.25 0.93 17.51
C PRO A 27 -10.55 0.77 18.32
N GLY A 28 -11.20 -0.36 18.14
CA GLY A 28 -12.36 -0.70 18.98
C GLY A 28 -11.97 -0.88 20.45
N ASP A 29 -12.93 -0.83 21.35
CA ASP A 29 -12.69 -0.96 22.79
C ASP A 29 -12.10 -2.35 23.12
N PRO A 30 -10.87 -2.42 23.69
CA PRO A 30 -10.25 -3.69 24.08
C PRO A 30 -11.08 -4.48 25.10
N LYS A 31 -11.93 -3.80 25.89
CA LYS A 31 -12.83 -4.44 26.86
C LYS A 31 -13.96 -5.22 26.16
N ALA A 32 -14.35 -4.82 24.95
CA ALA A 32 -15.32 -5.56 24.16
C ALA A 32 -14.72 -6.88 23.65
N ALA A 33 -13.43 -6.89 23.27
CA ALA A 33 -12.72 -8.10 22.88
C ALA A 33 -12.62 -9.12 24.02
N ALA A 34 -12.37 -8.65 25.25
CA ALA A 34 -12.29 -9.49 26.44
C ALA A 34 -13.62 -10.19 26.78
N LYS A 35 -14.75 -9.68 26.28
CA LYS A 35 -16.08 -10.26 26.43
C LYS A 35 -16.52 -11.12 25.22
N GLY A 36 -15.59 -11.45 24.32
CA GLY A 36 -15.90 -12.24 23.11
C GLY A 36 -16.58 -11.44 21.99
N GLY A 37 -16.67 -10.12 22.11
CA GLY A 37 -17.17 -9.25 21.06
C GLY A 37 -16.10 -8.96 20.00
N ALA A 38 -16.52 -8.74 18.74
CA ALA A 38 -15.62 -8.30 17.70
C ALA A 38 -15.15 -6.87 17.98
N VAL A 39 -13.82 -6.66 18.03
CA VAL A 39 -13.22 -5.31 18.09
C VAL A 39 -13.23 -4.75 16.67
N ALA A 40 -14.35 -4.22 16.25
CA ALA A 40 -14.44 -3.54 14.96
C ALA A 40 -13.77 -2.16 15.07
N ALA A 41 -12.72 -1.95 14.28
CA ALA A 41 -12.18 -0.63 14.08
C ALA A 41 -13.19 0.21 13.27
N THR A 42 -13.58 1.37 13.80
CA THR A 42 -14.49 2.27 13.11
C THR A 42 -13.70 3.23 12.21
N PRO A 43 -14.04 3.33 10.91
CA PRO A 43 -13.45 4.31 10.04
C PRO A 43 -13.89 5.72 10.44
N GLY A 44 -12.94 6.62 10.55
CA GLY A 44 -13.14 8.04 10.81
C GLY A 44 -12.37 8.89 9.82
N LEU A 45 -12.78 10.14 9.66
CA LEU A 45 -12.06 11.11 8.84
C LEU A 45 -10.86 11.68 9.61
N ALA A 46 -9.86 12.14 8.85
CA ALA A 46 -8.67 12.77 9.37
C ALA A 46 -8.97 14.10 10.09
N ASN A 47 -8.07 14.49 10.97
CA ASN A 47 -7.98 15.86 11.44
C ASN A 47 -7.39 16.73 10.32
N PHE A 48 -8.17 17.63 9.75
CA PHE A 48 -7.74 18.57 8.69
C PHE A 48 -6.66 19.57 9.14
N ASN A 49 -6.24 19.51 10.39
CA ASN A 49 -5.12 20.31 10.91
C ASN A 49 -3.74 19.68 10.65
N ASP A 50 -3.68 18.51 9.99
CA ASP A 50 -2.45 17.81 9.69
C ASP A 50 -1.81 18.36 8.39
N LYS A 51 -0.55 18.80 8.49
CA LYS A 51 0.22 19.32 7.34
C LYS A 51 0.40 18.28 6.25
N VAL A 52 0.50 17.00 6.61
CA VAL A 52 0.64 15.88 5.67
C VAL A 52 -0.54 15.81 4.74
N LEU A 53 -1.75 16.00 5.29
CA LEU A 53 -2.98 15.99 4.52
C LEU A 53 -3.04 17.11 3.48
N TRP A 54 -2.59 18.32 3.83
CA TRP A 54 -2.59 19.45 2.90
C TRP A 54 -1.60 19.23 1.75
N VAL A 55 -0.40 18.74 2.04
CA VAL A 55 0.59 18.40 1.01
C VAL A 55 0.05 17.30 0.08
N PHE A 56 -0.64 16.30 0.63
CA PHE A 56 -1.30 15.27 -0.16
C PHE A 56 -2.39 15.85 -1.08
N LEU A 57 -3.27 16.70 -0.56
CA LEU A 57 -4.34 17.31 -1.36
C LEU A 57 -3.77 18.15 -2.52
N ILE A 58 -2.71 18.91 -2.27
CA ILE A 58 -2.01 19.66 -3.32
C ILE A 58 -1.44 18.69 -4.37
N GLY A 59 -0.78 17.63 -3.95
CA GLY A 59 -0.23 16.59 -4.83
C GLY A 59 -1.31 15.90 -5.66
N LEU A 60 -2.45 15.60 -5.04
CA LEU A 60 -3.59 14.98 -5.71
C LEU A 60 -4.16 15.91 -6.81
N VAL A 61 -4.35 17.17 -6.49
CA VAL A 61 -4.82 18.18 -7.48
C VAL A 61 -3.82 18.30 -8.64
N LEU A 62 -2.52 18.38 -8.36
CA LEU A 62 -1.49 18.42 -9.39
C LEU A 62 -1.51 17.17 -10.27
N ALA A 63 -1.65 16.00 -9.69
CA ALA A 63 -1.73 14.74 -10.44
C ALA A 63 -2.96 14.71 -11.36
N ILE A 64 -4.12 15.17 -10.88
CA ILE A 64 -5.34 15.27 -11.68
C ILE A 64 -5.15 16.27 -12.83
N VAL A 65 -4.64 17.46 -12.54
CA VAL A 65 -4.40 18.51 -13.54
C VAL A 65 -3.48 18.01 -14.64
N PHE A 66 -2.33 17.44 -14.30
CA PHE A 66 -1.37 16.94 -15.29
C PHE A 66 -1.93 15.77 -16.10
N THR A 67 -2.77 14.94 -15.50
CA THR A 67 -3.45 13.85 -16.19
C THR A 67 -4.48 14.39 -17.21
N VAL A 68 -5.27 15.37 -16.81
CA VAL A 68 -6.27 16.00 -17.69
C VAL A 68 -5.58 16.76 -18.83
N MET A 69 -4.48 17.44 -18.53
CA MET A 69 -3.67 18.15 -19.55
C MET A 69 -2.86 17.20 -20.45
N LYS A 70 -2.94 15.87 -20.22
CA LYS A 70 -2.21 14.85 -20.99
C LYS A 70 -0.70 15.09 -21.06
N VAL A 71 -0.11 15.66 -20.01
CA VAL A 71 1.33 15.90 -19.91
C VAL A 71 2.05 14.55 -19.89
N LYS A 72 3.00 14.37 -20.83
CA LYS A 72 3.86 13.17 -20.84
C LYS A 72 4.69 13.11 -19.55
N GLY A 73 4.51 12.04 -18.76
CA GLY A 73 5.18 11.92 -17.45
C GLY A 73 4.57 12.77 -16.34
N GLY A 74 3.34 13.29 -16.52
CA GLY A 74 2.66 14.17 -15.56
C GLY A 74 2.57 13.59 -14.14
N MET A 75 2.40 12.27 -14.01
CA MET A 75 2.43 11.61 -12.70
C MET A 75 3.78 11.77 -11.98
N LEU A 76 4.90 11.55 -12.71
CA LEU A 76 6.24 11.72 -12.14
C LEU A 76 6.51 13.16 -11.75
N LEU A 77 6.08 14.11 -12.60
CA LEU A 77 6.17 15.54 -12.30
C LEU A 77 5.34 15.91 -11.07
N ALA A 78 4.13 15.39 -10.94
CA ALA A 78 3.29 15.63 -9.76
C ALA A 78 3.98 15.13 -8.48
N ILE A 79 4.55 13.93 -8.51
CA ILE A 79 5.29 13.36 -7.37
C ILE A 79 6.50 14.24 -7.04
N ALA A 80 7.32 14.61 -8.03
CA ALA A 80 8.50 15.43 -7.82
C ALA A 80 8.16 16.80 -7.20
N ILE A 81 7.17 17.49 -7.77
CA ILE A 81 6.71 18.79 -7.26
C ILE A 81 6.16 18.67 -5.84
N THR A 82 5.32 17.65 -5.58
CA THR A 82 4.75 17.43 -4.24
C THR A 82 5.83 17.12 -3.22
N THR A 83 6.86 16.36 -3.59
CA THR A 83 8.02 16.07 -2.73
C THR A 83 8.77 17.34 -2.37
N VAL A 84 9.03 18.20 -3.36
CA VAL A 84 9.70 19.50 -3.14
C VAL A 84 8.85 20.41 -2.23
N ILE A 85 7.55 20.45 -2.43
CA ILE A 85 6.63 21.19 -1.56
C ILE A 85 6.61 20.60 -0.14
N GLY A 86 6.71 19.28 -0.01
CA GLY A 86 6.73 18.60 1.29
C GLY A 86 7.93 18.95 2.19
N ILE A 87 9.06 19.39 1.60
CA ILE A 87 10.27 19.76 2.35
C ILE A 87 10.01 20.94 3.30
N PRO A 88 9.53 22.11 2.84
CA PRO A 88 9.29 23.24 3.73
C PRO A 88 8.18 23.00 4.76
N PHE A 89 7.23 22.10 4.47
CA PHE A 89 6.20 21.71 5.43
C PHE A 89 6.68 20.71 6.48
N GLY A 90 7.92 20.22 6.34
CA GLY A 90 8.52 19.22 7.25
C GLY A 90 7.90 17.82 7.12
N VAL A 91 7.15 17.58 6.03
CA VAL A 91 6.54 16.29 5.71
C VAL A 91 7.57 15.35 5.09
N THR A 92 8.46 15.91 4.26
CA THR A 92 9.57 15.18 3.67
C THR A 92 10.85 15.52 4.42
N THR A 93 11.38 14.54 5.16
CA THR A 93 12.65 14.69 5.87
C THR A 93 13.76 14.00 5.08
N TRP A 94 14.80 14.74 4.75
CA TRP A 94 15.99 14.21 4.06
C TRP A 94 16.97 13.52 5.01
N SER A 95 16.76 13.62 6.33
CA SER A 95 17.83 13.42 7.30
C SER A 95 18.00 12.01 7.87
N ASN A 96 17.21 11.02 7.48
CA ASN A 96 17.29 9.66 8.02
C ASN A 96 17.35 8.56 6.96
N SER A 97 17.97 8.81 5.81
CA SER A 97 18.36 7.70 4.95
C SER A 97 19.46 6.91 5.65
N GLN A 98 19.18 5.67 6.00
CA GLN A 98 20.22 4.72 6.40
C GLN A 98 21.30 4.73 5.30
N SER A 99 22.55 4.76 5.73
CA SER A 99 23.65 4.67 4.78
C SER A 99 23.50 3.41 3.94
N ILE A 100 23.78 3.51 2.66
CA ILE A 100 23.78 2.35 1.75
C ILE A 100 24.63 1.21 2.35
N SER A 101 25.75 1.57 2.98
CA SER A 101 26.62 0.63 3.70
C SER A 101 25.90 -0.10 4.85
N GLU A 102 25.09 0.60 5.65
CA GLU A 102 24.32 -0.01 6.73
C GLU A 102 23.21 -0.93 6.19
N THR A 103 22.56 -0.53 5.10
CA THR A 103 21.56 -1.37 4.44
C THR A 103 22.17 -2.66 3.90
N PHE A 104 23.36 -2.59 3.29
CA PHE A 104 24.09 -3.77 2.84
C PHE A 104 24.57 -4.65 3.99
N SER A 105 24.96 -4.09 5.13
CA SER A 105 25.38 -4.86 6.30
C SER A 105 24.23 -5.63 6.95
N GLN A 106 22.99 -5.21 6.74
CA GLN A 106 21.79 -5.89 7.24
C GLN A 106 21.29 -7.01 6.29
N LEU A 107 21.75 -7.01 5.04
CA LEU A 107 21.39 -8.06 4.06
C LEU A 107 21.66 -9.49 4.55
N PRO A 108 22.80 -9.81 5.19
CA PRO A 108 23.06 -11.16 5.71
C PRO A 108 22.07 -11.57 6.81
N GLN A 109 21.49 -10.62 7.55
CA GLN A 109 20.54 -10.90 8.62
C GLN A 109 19.16 -11.29 8.07
N THR A 110 18.79 -10.71 6.92
CA THR A 110 17.52 -11.03 6.23
C THR A 110 17.67 -12.16 5.23
N PHE A 111 18.87 -12.32 4.66
CA PHE A 111 19.14 -13.39 3.68
C PHE A 111 19.11 -14.75 4.36
N GLY A 112 18.16 -15.58 3.96
CA GLY A 112 17.96 -16.89 4.53
C GLY A 112 17.18 -16.92 5.86
N ALA A 113 16.73 -15.78 6.40
CA ALA A 113 15.91 -15.71 7.60
C ALA A 113 14.62 -16.56 7.49
N ILE A 114 14.09 -16.73 6.29
CA ILE A 114 12.94 -17.56 6.02
C ILE A 114 13.20 -19.06 6.37
N PHE A 115 14.44 -19.51 6.26
CA PHE A 115 14.85 -20.89 6.56
C PHE A 115 15.35 -21.07 8.01
N SER A 116 15.42 -19.99 8.77
CA SER A 116 15.78 -20.06 10.20
C SER A 116 14.67 -20.71 11.02
N ALA A 117 14.98 -21.16 12.22
CA ALA A 117 13.99 -21.75 13.12
C ALA A 117 12.84 -20.77 13.48
N GLU A 118 13.12 -19.47 13.48
CA GLU A 118 12.16 -18.40 13.75
C GLU A 118 11.40 -17.94 12.48
N GLY A 119 11.81 -18.42 11.30
CA GLY A 119 11.19 -18.09 10.01
C GLY A 119 10.04 -19.02 9.66
N PHE A 120 10.07 -19.55 8.42
CA PHE A 120 9.02 -20.42 7.89
C PHE A 120 8.68 -21.64 8.79
N PRO A 121 9.65 -22.33 9.41
CA PRO A 121 9.33 -23.43 10.32
C PRO A 121 8.51 -23.01 11.55
N ALA A 122 8.70 -21.80 12.06
CA ALA A 122 7.94 -21.30 13.20
C ALA A 122 6.43 -21.16 12.92
N LEU A 123 6.05 -20.92 11.68
CA LEU A 123 4.64 -20.81 11.27
C LEU A 123 3.88 -22.14 11.48
N PHE A 124 4.58 -23.26 11.39
CA PHE A 124 3.99 -24.61 11.48
C PHE A 124 4.30 -25.32 12.81
N SER A 125 5.01 -24.65 13.72
CA SER A 125 5.41 -25.25 15.00
C SER A 125 4.27 -25.40 16.00
N ASP A 126 3.21 -24.58 15.87
CA ASP A 126 2.04 -24.61 16.75
C ASP A 126 0.80 -25.15 16.02
N PRO A 127 0.36 -26.39 16.32
CA PRO A 127 -0.79 -26.99 15.65
C PRO A 127 -2.09 -26.21 15.81
N THR A 128 -2.23 -25.43 16.88
CA THR A 128 -3.45 -24.66 17.15
C THR A 128 -3.58 -23.46 16.21
N LYS A 129 -2.47 -22.97 15.68
CA LYS A 129 -2.41 -21.84 14.74
C LYS A 129 -2.42 -22.27 13.27
N LEU A 130 -2.24 -23.55 12.97
CA LEU A 130 -2.20 -24.07 11.61
C LEU A 130 -3.41 -23.63 10.74
N PRO A 131 -4.66 -23.73 11.21
CA PRO A 131 -5.79 -23.28 10.40
C PRO A 131 -5.71 -21.80 10.04
N LEU A 132 -5.29 -20.96 10.99
CA LEU A 132 -5.10 -19.53 10.77
C LEU A 132 -3.97 -19.27 9.76
N VAL A 133 -2.84 -19.95 9.87
CA VAL A 133 -1.71 -19.85 8.95
C VAL A 133 -2.13 -20.22 7.53
N ILE A 134 -2.83 -21.33 7.35
CA ILE A 134 -3.31 -21.79 6.03
C ILE A 134 -4.28 -20.76 5.42
N VAL A 135 -5.26 -20.28 6.19
CA VAL A 135 -6.21 -19.26 5.70
C VAL A 135 -5.48 -17.97 5.34
N THR A 136 -4.50 -17.57 6.13
CA THR A 136 -3.71 -16.36 5.87
C THR A 136 -2.89 -16.50 4.60
N ILE A 137 -2.18 -17.63 4.41
CA ILE A 137 -1.42 -17.89 3.18
C ILE A 137 -2.35 -17.86 1.96
N PHE A 138 -3.50 -18.52 2.06
CA PHE A 138 -4.48 -18.53 0.97
C PHE A 138 -5.01 -17.12 0.66
N ALA A 139 -5.35 -16.33 1.67
CA ALA A 139 -5.84 -14.96 1.51
C ALA A 139 -4.79 -14.06 0.85
N PHE A 140 -3.53 -14.11 1.29
CA PHE A 140 -2.44 -13.36 0.67
C PHE A 140 -2.18 -13.81 -0.76
N SER A 141 -2.14 -15.13 -1.02
CA SER A 141 -1.94 -15.67 -2.36
C SER A 141 -3.05 -15.25 -3.33
N MET A 142 -4.31 -15.27 -2.89
CA MET A 142 -5.42 -14.77 -3.70
C MET A 142 -5.30 -13.27 -3.97
N SER A 143 -4.99 -12.49 -2.93
CA SER A 143 -4.81 -11.04 -3.08
C SER A 143 -3.71 -10.71 -4.08
N ASP A 144 -2.55 -11.36 -3.96
CA ASP A 144 -1.41 -11.19 -4.86
C ASP A 144 -1.75 -11.60 -6.30
N THR A 145 -2.46 -12.72 -6.46
CA THR A 145 -2.91 -13.18 -7.78
C THR A 145 -3.83 -12.17 -8.45
N PHE A 146 -4.82 -11.64 -7.72
CA PHE A 146 -5.73 -10.65 -8.28
C PHE A 146 -5.04 -9.31 -8.59
N ASP A 147 -4.12 -8.87 -7.75
CA ASP A 147 -3.34 -7.66 -7.99
C ASP A 147 -2.45 -7.81 -9.24
N THR A 148 -1.75 -8.92 -9.35
CA THR A 148 -0.91 -9.25 -10.51
C THR A 148 -1.75 -9.32 -11.79
N LEU A 149 -2.85 -10.07 -11.81
CA LEU A 149 -3.73 -10.17 -12.97
C LEU A 149 -4.28 -8.82 -13.39
N GLY A 150 -4.71 -8.00 -12.44
CA GLY A 150 -5.23 -6.68 -12.74
C GLY A 150 -4.18 -5.73 -13.30
N THR A 151 -2.97 -5.78 -12.77
CA THR A 151 -1.85 -5.00 -13.27
C THR A 151 -1.46 -5.44 -14.68
N PHE A 152 -1.39 -6.74 -14.93
CA PHE A 152 -1.13 -7.28 -16.26
C PHE A 152 -2.19 -6.85 -17.28
N ILE A 153 -3.47 -7.01 -16.95
CA ILE A 153 -4.56 -6.62 -17.84
C ILE A 153 -4.55 -5.12 -18.11
N GLY A 154 -4.38 -4.31 -17.03
CA GLY A 154 -4.36 -2.85 -17.15
C GLY A 154 -3.20 -2.34 -17.98
N THR A 155 -2.00 -2.89 -17.78
CA THR A 155 -0.80 -2.51 -18.51
C THR A 155 -0.83 -3.02 -19.94
N GLY A 156 -1.22 -4.27 -20.16
CA GLY A 156 -1.29 -4.90 -21.48
C GLY A 156 -2.21 -4.16 -22.43
N ARG A 157 -3.39 -3.71 -21.93
CA ARG A 157 -4.31 -2.88 -22.71
C ARG A 157 -3.74 -1.52 -23.06
N ARG A 158 -3.07 -0.89 -22.10
CA ARG A 158 -2.52 0.46 -22.28
C ARG A 158 -1.31 0.48 -23.21
N THR A 159 -0.55 -0.60 -23.26
CA THR A 159 0.63 -0.76 -24.14
C THR A 159 0.26 -1.37 -25.50
N GLY A 160 -0.96 -1.86 -25.68
CA GLY A 160 -1.40 -2.52 -26.92
C GLY A 160 -0.75 -3.89 -27.15
N ILE A 161 -0.26 -4.54 -26.08
CA ILE A 161 0.31 -5.91 -26.17
C ILE A 161 -0.78 -6.93 -26.43
N PHE A 162 -2.01 -6.70 -25.91
CA PHE A 162 -3.15 -7.57 -26.21
C PHE A 162 -3.77 -7.18 -27.54
N SER A 163 -3.97 -8.17 -28.41
CA SER A 163 -4.75 -8.02 -29.64
C SER A 163 -6.24 -7.96 -29.35
N ALA A 164 -7.03 -7.47 -30.30
CA ALA A 164 -8.48 -7.45 -30.18
C ALA A 164 -9.10 -8.88 -30.10
N GLU A 165 -8.34 -9.91 -30.45
CA GLU A 165 -8.74 -11.31 -30.37
C GLU A 165 -8.52 -11.90 -28.96
N ASP A 166 -7.74 -11.22 -28.10
CA ASP A 166 -7.45 -11.63 -26.71
C ASP A 166 -8.48 -11.08 -25.71
N GLU A 167 -9.44 -10.27 -26.16
CA GLU A 167 -10.51 -9.68 -25.36
C GLU A 167 -11.83 -10.50 -25.45
#